data_63dd1986f9f5e436e07787e368ff81e3
#
_entry.id   63dd1986f9f5e436e07787e368ff81e3
#
_cell.length_a   1.000
_cell.length_b   1.000
_cell.length_c   1.000
_cell.angle_alpha   90.00
_cell.angle_beta   90.00
_cell.angle_gamma   90.00
#
_symmetry.space_group_name_H-M   'P 1'
#
loop_
_entity.id
_entity.type
_entity.pdbx_description
1 polymer ?
#
loop_
_entity_poly.entity_id
_entity_poly.type
_entity_poly.pdbx_seq_one_letter_code
_entity_poly.pdbx_strand_id
1 'polypeptide(L)'
;MKPKDRDESPLMIFTTFVRTLSIILMATVWLSAADALPSWNEGPTKQGIVTFVTQVTTADTPTFVPVAERIAVFDNDGTLWTEQPMYVQLAFALDRVKALAPQHPEWRNLEPFASLLAGDTDKALAGGERALMAVLMATHAGTTTDEFTAIVTQWLATAKHPVTKRPYTEMVYQPMLEVLGYLRANGFKTYVVSGGGIEFMRPWIELVYGIPPEQVIGSSIKTKFELRDGKPVLVRLPEIDFIDDKEGKPVGIQSHIGRRPLAAFGNSDGDLAMMQWTMAGSGSRLALFVHHTDVEREWAYDRTSHIGQFDKGLDEARAKGWLIADMKRDWKTIYPPQKTSLLPAAPAIKPACCDAAGGRAGLLARTLTTTPTPVASPSP
;
A
#
# COMPACT_ATOMS: atom_id res chain seq x y z
N MET A 1 -82.89 79.35 -6.84
CA MET A 1 -81.90 80.29 -6.32
C MET A 1 -80.53 79.55 -6.42
N LYS A 2 -79.76 80.04 -7.35
CA LYS A 2 -78.32 79.54 -7.50
C LYS A 2 -77.47 80.01 -6.33
N PRO A 3 -76.37 79.34 -6.01
CA PRO A 3 -75.13 79.55 -6.75
C PRO A 3 -74.33 78.25 -6.87
N LYS A 4 -73.51 78.13 -7.78
CA LYS A 4 -72.30 78.68 -8.34
C LYS A 4 -71.22 77.62 -8.41
N ASP A 5 -70.86 77.36 -9.61
CA ASP A 5 -69.71 76.52 -10.01
C ASP A 5 -68.46 76.87 -9.29
N ARG A 6 -67.61 75.79 -9.04
CA ARG A 6 -66.17 75.90 -9.16
C ARG A 6 -65.65 74.65 -9.83
N ASP A 7 -65.13 74.95 -10.97
CA ASP A 7 -64.27 74.12 -11.80
C ASP A 7 -62.97 73.84 -11.07
N GLU A 8 -62.64 72.54 -10.88
CA GLU A 8 -61.29 72.16 -10.55
C GLU A 8 -60.94 70.92 -11.41
N SER A 9 -60.10 71.17 -12.42
CA SER A 9 -59.51 70.19 -13.30
C SER A 9 -58.68 69.20 -12.52
N PRO A 10 -58.81 67.91 -12.71
CA PRO A 10 -57.87 66.96 -12.15
C PRO A 10 -56.64 66.91 -13.02
N LEU A 11 -55.54 67.23 -12.39
CA LEU A 11 -54.15 67.05 -12.87
C LEU A 11 -53.87 65.57 -13.20
N MET A 12 -53.74 65.28 -14.50
CA MET A 12 -53.29 63.95 -14.94
C MET A 12 -51.90 63.75 -14.49
N ILE A 13 -51.71 62.93 -13.43
CA ILE A 13 -50.42 62.40 -13.05
C ILE A 13 -50.15 61.17 -13.94
N PHE A 14 -49.35 61.36 -14.96
CA PHE A 14 -48.74 60.27 -15.72
C PHE A 14 -47.73 59.53 -14.82
N THR A 15 -48.20 58.48 -14.17
CA THR A 15 -47.29 57.53 -13.54
C THR A 15 -46.74 56.63 -14.63
N THR A 16 -45.52 56.95 -15.09
CA THR A 16 -44.71 56.13 -15.95
C THR A 16 -44.28 54.91 -15.14
N PHE A 17 -44.96 53.77 -15.32
CA PHE A 17 -44.47 52.47 -14.82
C PHE A 17 -43.23 52.07 -15.62
N VAL A 18 -42.05 52.45 -15.11
CA VAL A 18 -40.78 51.87 -15.53
C VAL A 18 -40.75 50.44 -15.00
N ARG A 19 -41.14 49.47 -15.84
CA ARG A 19 -40.90 48.07 -15.62
C ARG A 19 -39.40 47.86 -15.76
N THR A 20 -38.71 47.98 -14.64
CA THR A 20 -37.32 47.49 -14.50
C THR A 20 -37.38 45.98 -14.61
N LEU A 21 -37.14 45.46 -15.80
CA LEU A 21 -36.92 44.05 -16.05
C LEU A 21 -35.52 43.68 -15.42
N SER A 22 -35.52 43.31 -14.17
CA SER A 22 -34.33 42.72 -13.53
C SER A 22 -34.07 41.38 -14.18
N ILE A 23 -33.26 41.39 -15.23
CA ILE A 23 -32.62 40.18 -15.75
C ILE A 23 -31.62 39.75 -14.66
N ILE A 24 -32.07 38.88 -13.75
CA ILE A 24 -31.17 38.11 -12.89
C ILE A 24 -30.43 37.17 -13.85
N LEU A 25 -29.27 37.62 -14.30
CA LEU A 25 -28.29 36.80 -14.95
C LEU A 25 -27.81 35.79 -13.85
N MET A 26 -28.49 34.67 -13.75
CA MET A 26 -27.93 33.51 -13.02
C MET A 26 -26.67 33.12 -13.75
N ALA A 27 -25.55 33.75 -13.38
CA ALA A 27 -24.25 33.21 -13.63
C ALA A 27 -24.19 31.90 -12.84
N THR A 28 -24.53 30.79 -13.49
CA THR A 28 -24.16 29.46 -13.05
C THR A 28 -22.63 29.47 -13.03
N VAL A 29 -22.07 29.84 -11.88
CA VAL A 29 -20.66 29.55 -11.58
C VAL A 29 -20.60 28.04 -11.63
N TRP A 30 -20.18 27.51 -12.78
CA TRP A 30 -19.70 26.17 -12.86
C TRP A 30 -18.46 26.15 -11.96
N LEU A 31 -18.68 25.83 -10.68
CA LEU A 31 -17.60 25.43 -9.81
C LEU A 31 -17.08 24.15 -10.46
N SER A 32 -16.09 24.27 -11.33
CA SER A 32 -15.38 23.12 -11.86
C SER A 32 -14.91 22.36 -10.63
N ALA A 33 -15.54 21.22 -10.34
CA ALA A 33 -15.06 20.36 -9.28
C ALA A 33 -13.56 20.13 -9.55
N ALA A 34 -12.73 20.45 -8.57
CA ALA A 34 -11.30 20.27 -8.73
C ALA A 34 -11.05 18.82 -9.18
N ASP A 35 -10.16 18.68 -10.16
CA ASP A 35 -9.78 17.35 -10.66
C ASP A 35 -9.29 16.49 -9.49
N ALA A 36 -10.00 15.41 -9.22
CA ALA A 36 -9.67 14.52 -8.10
C ALA A 36 -8.38 13.71 -8.34
N LEU A 37 -7.94 13.61 -9.60
CA LEU A 37 -6.79 12.83 -10.04
C LEU A 37 -5.85 13.71 -10.91
N PRO A 38 -5.32 14.83 -10.39
CA PRO A 38 -4.60 15.82 -11.18
C PRO A 38 -3.28 15.32 -11.74
N SER A 39 -2.65 14.30 -11.12
CA SER A 39 -1.42 13.67 -11.61
C SER A 39 -1.66 12.61 -12.69
N TRP A 40 -2.91 12.37 -13.06
CA TRP A 40 -3.27 11.50 -14.18
C TRP A 40 -3.48 12.31 -15.44
N ASN A 41 -3.02 11.79 -16.57
CA ASN A 41 -3.40 12.30 -17.88
C ASN A 41 -4.86 11.96 -18.18
N GLU A 42 -5.53 12.80 -18.97
CA GLU A 42 -6.86 12.47 -19.48
C GLU A 42 -6.76 11.25 -20.42
N GLY A 43 -7.61 10.25 -20.17
CA GLY A 43 -7.58 9.02 -20.92
C GLY A 43 -8.50 7.94 -20.35
N PRO A 44 -8.56 6.79 -21.01
CA PRO A 44 -9.49 5.72 -20.63
C PRO A 44 -9.24 5.17 -19.23
N THR A 45 -8.00 5.13 -18.76
CA THR A 45 -7.67 4.61 -17.42
C THR A 45 -8.21 5.52 -16.32
N LYS A 46 -7.94 6.83 -16.39
CA LYS A 46 -8.52 7.83 -15.46
C LYS A 46 -10.04 7.80 -15.50
N GLN A 47 -10.62 7.80 -16.70
CA GLN A 47 -12.07 7.74 -16.89
C GLN A 47 -12.68 6.48 -16.32
N GLY A 48 -12.01 5.32 -16.47
CA GLY A 48 -12.46 4.05 -15.92
C GLY A 48 -12.56 4.09 -14.39
N ILE A 49 -11.56 4.67 -13.71
CA ILE A 49 -11.58 4.86 -12.25
C ILE A 49 -12.77 5.75 -11.84
N VAL A 50 -12.91 6.92 -12.47
CA VAL A 50 -13.98 7.88 -12.15
C VAL A 50 -15.36 7.29 -12.43
N THR A 51 -15.52 6.62 -13.57
CA THR A 51 -16.78 5.97 -13.95
C THR A 51 -17.18 4.88 -12.95
N PHE A 52 -16.23 4.00 -12.56
CA PHE A 52 -16.49 2.97 -11.56
C PHE A 52 -16.96 3.58 -10.23
N VAL A 53 -16.23 4.56 -9.71
CA VAL A 53 -16.60 5.22 -8.45
C VAL A 53 -17.98 5.86 -8.56
N THR A 54 -18.25 6.59 -9.64
CA THR A 54 -19.56 7.20 -9.87
C THR A 54 -20.67 6.15 -9.89
N GLN A 55 -20.49 5.04 -10.61
CA GLN A 55 -21.48 3.97 -10.71
C GLN A 55 -21.85 3.39 -9.33
N VAL A 56 -20.85 3.12 -8.47
CA VAL A 56 -21.12 2.48 -7.17
C VAL A 56 -21.51 3.45 -6.07
N THR A 57 -21.41 4.77 -6.33
CA THR A 57 -21.73 5.81 -5.33
C THR A 57 -23.00 6.57 -5.61
N THR A 58 -23.52 6.55 -6.86
CA THR A 58 -24.74 7.24 -7.21
C THR A 58 -25.96 6.54 -6.61
N ALA A 59 -26.63 7.21 -5.68
CA ALA A 59 -27.84 6.70 -5.03
C ALA A 59 -28.95 6.40 -6.04
N ASP A 60 -29.84 5.51 -5.68
CA ASP A 60 -31.03 5.12 -6.46
C ASP A 60 -30.73 4.53 -7.85
N THR A 61 -29.51 3.96 -8.03
CA THR A 61 -29.14 3.23 -9.23
C THR A 61 -28.97 1.73 -8.93
N PRO A 62 -29.14 0.83 -9.91
CA PRO A 62 -28.93 -0.60 -9.72
C PRO A 62 -27.49 -0.99 -9.33
N THR A 63 -26.53 -0.09 -9.56
CA THR A 63 -25.11 -0.30 -9.26
C THR A 63 -24.68 0.32 -7.93
N PHE A 64 -25.56 1.01 -7.24
CA PHE A 64 -25.26 1.64 -5.95
C PHE A 64 -24.83 0.61 -4.91
N VAL A 65 -23.76 0.93 -4.21
CA VAL A 65 -23.23 0.11 -3.11
C VAL A 65 -23.22 0.94 -1.83
N PRO A 66 -23.81 0.44 -0.71
CA PRO A 66 -23.77 1.15 0.57
C PRO A 66 -22.33 1.40 1.05
N VAL A 67 -22.10 2.54 1.73
CA VAL A 67 -20.77 2.95 2.21
C VAL A 67 -20.07 1.84 3.02
N ALA A 68 -20.81 1.11 3.86
CA ALA A 68 -20.26 0.02 4.68
C ALA A 68 -19.67 -1.15 3.86
N GLU A 69 -20.01 -1.25 2.58
CA GLU A 69 -19.57 -2.32 1.67
C GLU A 69 -18.51 -1.83 0.66
N ARG A 70 -18.19 -0.53 0.63
CA ARG A 70 -17.19 0.04 -0.27
C ARG A 70 -15.80 -0.25 0.24
N ILE A 71 -15.17 -1.29 -0.31
CA ILE A 71 -13.83 -1.75 0.05
C ILE A 71 -12.95 -1.75 -1.19
N ALA A 72 -11.77 -1.15 -1.08
CA ALA A 72 -10.72 -1.21 -2.08
C ALA A 72 -9.43 -1.74 -1.45
N VAL A 73 -8.74 -2.61 -2.17
CA VAL A 73 -7.48 -3.23 -1.73
C VAL A 73 -6.36 -2.86 -2.69
N PHE A 74 -5.17 -2.65 -2.15
CA PHE A 74 -4.00 -2.21 -2.87
C PHE A 74 -2.81 -3.10 -2.49
N ASP A 75 -2.09 -3.59 -3.47
CA ASP A 75 -0.73 -4.00 -3.24
C ASP A 75 0.14 -2.79 -2.87
N ASN A 76 1.32 -3.05 -2.32
CA ASN A 76 2.25 -2.01 -1.86
C ASN A 76 3.41 -1.79 -2.83
N ASP A 77 4.31 -2.79 -2.92
CA ASP A 77 5.53 -2.71 -3.71
C ASP A 77 5.20 -2.69 -5.21
N GLY A 78 5.68 -1.70 -5.94
CA GLY A 78 5.35 -1.48 -7.36
C GLY A 78 3.94 -0.93 -7.62
N THR A 79 3.07 -0.86 -6.60
CA THR A 79 1.70 -0.32 -6.75
C THR A 79 1.52 1.02 -6.06
N LEU A 80 1.91 1.15 -4.81
CA LEU A 80 1.83 2.39 -4.03
C LEU A 80 3.17 3.09 -3.88
N TRP A 81 4.27 2.34 -3.86
CA TRP A 81 5.63 2.86 -3.84
C TRP A 81 6.57 2.04 -4.71
N THR A 82 7.80 2.52 -4.88
CA THR A 82 8.83 1.85 -5.69
C THR A 82 9.23 0.48 -5.13
N GLU A 83 9.56 -0.45 -6.04
CA GLU A 83 10.12 -1.77 -5.70
C GLU A 83 11.48 -2.03 -6.37
N GLN A 84 11.91 -1.18 -7.30
CA GLN A 84 13.18 -1.28 -7.98
C GLN A 84 14.25 -0.39 -7.31
N PRO A 85 15.56 -0.77 -7.32
CA PRO A 85 16.12 -1.99 -7.90
C PRO A 85 15.97 -3.21 -6.99
N MET A 86 15.39 -3.07 -5.81
CA MET A 86 15.06 -4.14 -4.87
C MET A 86 13.94 -3.73 -3.94
N TYR A 87 13.18 -4.70 -3.45
CA TYR A 87 12.14 -4.44 -2.44
C TYR A 87 12.70 -3.67 -1.25
N VAL A 88 11.96 -2.66 -0.79
CA VAL A 88 12.39 -1.79 0.32
C VAL A 88 12.60 -2.58 1.61
N GLN A 89 11.77 -3.59 1.89
CA GLN A 89 11.94 -4.46 3.05
C GLN A 89 13.22 -5.32 2.93
N LEU A 90 13.63 -5.72 1.73
CA LEU A 90 14.91 -6.40 1.53
C LEU A 90 16.07 -5.45 1.85
N ALA A 91 16.04 -4.21 1.37
CA ALA A 91 17.04 -3.21 1.73
C ALA A 91 17.16 -3.02 3.26
N PHE A 92 16.01 -2.95 3.96
CA PHE A 92 15.96 -2.94 5.42
C PHE A 92 16.64 -4.18 6.03
N ALA A 93 16.31 -5.38 5.54
CA ALA A 93 16.90 -6.63 6.06
C ALA A 93 18.42 -6.68 5.85
N LEU A 94 18.93 -6.21 4.70
CA LEU A 94 20.37 -6.14 4.42
C LEU A 94 21.09 -5.18 5.37
N ASP A 95 20.50 -4.02 5.64
CA ASP A 95 21.09 -3.08 6.60
C ASP A 95 21.01 -3.59 8.04
N ARG A 96 19.95 -4.34 8.38
CA ARG A 96 19.84 -5.03 9.67
C ARG A 96 20.92 -6.10 9.85
N VAL A 97 21.25 -6.90 8.81
CA VAL A 97 22.36 -7.86 8.87
C VAL A 97 23.66 -7.15 9.23
N LYS A 98 23.97 -6.01 8.57
CA LYS A 98 25.17 -5.23 8.89
C LYS A 98 25.17 -4.72 10.33
N ALA A 99 24.02 -4.22 10.80
CA ALA A 99 23.88 -3.70 12.16
C ALA A 99 23.99 -4.79 13.24
N LEU A 100 23.55 -6.01 12.96
CA LEU A 100 23.60 -7.14 13.89
C LEU A 100 24.92 -7.93 13.83
N ALA A 101 25.68 -7.82 12.74
CA ALA A 101 26.94 -8.57 12.52
C ALA A 101 27.96 -8.49 13.68
N PRO A 102 28.12 -7.37 14.42
CA PRO A 102 29.01 -7.35 15.60
C PRO A 102 28.59 -8.32 16.71
N GLN A 103 27.31 -8.65 16.81
CA GLN A 103 26.75 -9.57 17.79
C GLN A 103 26.72 -11.02 17.29
N HIS A 104 27.01 -11.23 15.98
CA HIS A 104 26.99 -12.51 15.28
C HIS A 104 28.31 -12.75 14.52
N PRO A 105 29.45 -12.94 15.21
CA PRO A 105 30.73 -13.12 14.56
C PRO A 105 30.78 -14.37 13.64
N GLU A 106 29.94 -15.37 13.89
CA GLU A 106 29.78 -16.57 13.07
C GLU A 106 29.27 -16.26 11.65
N TRP A 107 28.55 -15.15 11.46
CA TRP A 107 28.01 -14.78 10.15
C TRP A 107 29.05 -14.47 9.09
N ARG A 108 30.30 -14.20 9.52
CA ARG A 108 31.42 -14.01 8.57
C ARG A 108 31.76 -15.27 7.77
N ASN A 109 31.36 -16.45 8.28
CA ASN A 109 31.66 -17.76 7.68
C ASN A 109 30.40 -18.54 7.34
N LEU A 110 29.21 -17.94 7.49
CA LEU A 110 27.92 -18.59 7.27
C LEU A 110 27.16 -17.91 6.13
N GLU A 111 26.85 -18.66 5.06
CA GLU A 111 25.95 -18.14 4.00
C GLU A 111 24.50 -18.15 4.48
N PRO A 112 23.69 -17.16 4.05
CA PRO A 112 23.96 -16.07 3.11
C PRO A 112 24.67 -14.85 3.71
N PHE A 113 24.89 -14.81 5.02
CA PHE A 113 25.38 -13.64 5.75
C PHE A 113 26.81 -13.24 5.34
N ALA A 114 27.67 -14.23 5.11
CA ALA A 114 29.04 -13.98 4.68
C ALA A 114 29.11 -13.17 3.38
N SER A 115 28.34 -13.56 2.39
CA SER A 115 28.25 -12.85 1.12
C SER A 115 27.61 -11.48 1.28
N LEU A 116 26.55 -11.34 2.10
CA LEU A 116 25.92 -10.03 2.39
C LEU A 116 26.91 -9.06 3.05
N LEU A 117 27.68 -9.52 3.99
CA LEU A 117 28.67 -8.68 4.69
C LEU A 117 29.84 -8.30 3.77
N ALA A 118 30.15 -9.13 2.76
CA ALA A 118 31.11 -8.82 1.70
C ALA A 118 30.52 -7.86 0.62
N GLY A 119 29.21 -7.58 0.65
CA GLY A 119 28.52 -6.73 -0.33
C GLY A 119 28.08 -7.46 -1.61
N ASP A 120 28.16 -8.79 -1.63
CA ASP A 120 27.76 -9.63 -2.76
C ASP A 120 26.32 -10.16 -2.52
N THR A 121 25.36 -9.30 -2.82
CA THR A 121 23.93 -9.59 -2.64
C THR A 121 23.45 -10.70 -3.57
N ASP A 122 23.96 -10.74 -4.81
CA ASP A 122 23.54 -11.73 -5.81
C ASP A 122 23.95 -13.12 -5.37
N LYS A 123 25.20 -13.29 -4.92
CA LYS A 123 25.67 -14.55 -4.38
C LYS A 123 24.93 -14.95 -3.10
N ALA A 124 24.67 -14.00 -2.21
CA ALA A 124 23.92 -14.24 -0.98
C ALA A 124 22.52 -14.80 -1.26
N LEU A 125 21.83 -14.25 -2.26
CA LEU A 125 20.48 -14.63 -2.64
C LEU A 125 20.42 -15.76 -3.67
N ALA A 126 21.55 -16.25 -4.18
CA ALA A 126 21.61 -17.39 -5.11
C ALA A 126 21.00 -18.68 -4.54
N GLY A 127 20.93 -18.80 -3.21
CA GLY A 127 20.19 -19.86 -2.52
C GLY A 127 18.66 -19.74 -2.59
N GLY A 128 18.13 -18.72 -3.30
CA GLY A 128 16.71 -18.49 -3.52
C GLY A 128 15.94 -18.23 -2.23
N GLU A 129 14.71 -18.76 -2.18
CA GLU A 129 13.78 -18.55 -1.06
C GLU A 129 14.38 -18.95 0.30
N ARG A 130 15.18 -20.01 0.34
CA ARG A 130 15.82 -20.46 1.59
C ARG A 130 16.80 -19.42 2.15
N ALA A 131 17.62 -18.81 1.27
CA ALA A 131 18.56 -17.77 1.67
C ALA A 131 17.83 -16.50 2.12
N LEU A 132 16.82 -16.08 1.36
CA LEU A 132 15.96 -14.94 1.73
C LEU A 132 15.30 -15.17 3.09
N MET A 133 14.74 -16.36 3.32
CA MET A 133 14.09 -16.71 4.57
C MET A 133 15.07 -16.69 5.76
N ALA A 134 16.30 -17.20 5.59
CA ALA A 134 17.31 -17.13 6.63
C ALA A 134 17.62 -15.67 7.02
N VAL A 135 17.75 -14.78 6.04
CA VAL A 135 17.96 -13.34 6.28
C VAL A 135 16.78 -12.72 7.00
N LEU A 136 15.55 -12.98 6.54
CA LEU A 136 14.34 -12.44 7.15
C LEU A 136 14.20 -12.91 8.61
N MET A 137 14.35 -14.20 8.89
CA MET A 137 14.24 -14.72 10.25
C MET A 137 15.30 -14.13 11.18
N ALA A 138 16.56 -14.02 10.73
CA ALA A 138 17.64 -13.43 11.52
C ALA A 138 17.45 -11.93 11.82
N THR A 139 16.78 -11.21 10.96
CA THR A 139 16.61 -9.75 11.06
C THR A 139 15.28 -9.31 11.64
N HIS A 140 14.26 -10.18 11.60
CA HIS A 140 12.88 -9.85 11.98
C HIS A 140 12.38 -10.56 13.24
N ALA A 141 13.01 -11.67 13.65
CA ALA A 141 12.62 -12.42 14.84
C ALA A 141 13.42 -12.02 16.09
N GLY A 142 13.04 -12.57 17.25
CA GLY A 142 13.75 -12.40 18.53
C GLY A 142 13.45 -11.09 19.26
N THR A 143 12.81 -10.12 18.63
CA THR A 143 12.38 -8.85 19.22
C THR A 143 10.90 -8.90 19.58
N THR A 144 10.44 -7.98 20.44
CA THR A 144 9.02 -7.71 20.60
C THR A 144 8.47 -6.94 19.40
N THR A 145 7.14 -6.91 19.23
CA THR A 145 6.48 -6.10 18.20
C THR A 145 6.80 -4.62 18.35
N ASP A 146 6.85 -4.11 19.58
CA ASP A 146 7.15 -2.71 19.86
C ASP A 146 8.60 -2.35 19.55
N GLU A 147 9.56 -3.22 19.93
CA GLU A 147 10.97 -3.06 19.56
C GLU A 147 11.16 -3.08 18.05
N PHE A 148 10.48 -3.99 17.34
CA PHE A 148 10.58 -4.06 15.89
C PHE A 148 9.98 -2.83 15.22
N THR A 149 8.84 -2.33 15.71
CA THR A 149 8.24 -1.06 15.26
C THR A 149 9.23 0.11 15.39
N ALA A 150 9.89 0.22 16.54
CA ALA A 150 10.88 1.26 16.77
C ALA A 150 12.09 1.14 15.82
N ILE A 151 12.57 -0.08 15.56
CA ILE A 151 13.67 -0.36 14.64
C ILE A 151 13.30 0.05 13.21
N VAL A 152 12.11 -0.32 12.72
CA VAL A 152 11.65 0.05 11.37
C VAL A 152 11.50 1.56 11.24
N THR A 153 10.88 2.21 12.24
CA THR A 153 10.69 3.67 12.24
C THR A 153 12.03 4.40 12.20
N GLN A 154 13.00 3.97 13.01
CA GLN A 154 14.34 4.56 13.04
C GLN A 154 15.07 4.39 11.70
N TRP A 155 14.99 3.20 11.09
CA TRP A 155 15.61 2.95 9.80
C TRP A 155 15.01 3.84 8.71
N LEU A 156 13.69 3.90 8.60
CA LEU A 156 12.99 4.70 7.59
C LEU A 156 13.24 6.22 7.74
N ALA A 157 13.54 6.70 8.95
CA ALA A 157 13.87 8.10 9.17
C ALA A 157 15.15 8.55 8.44
N THR A 158 16.05 7.62 8.11
CA THR A 158 17.35 7.92 7.50
C THR A 158 17.62 7.19 6.19
N ALA A 159 16.90 6.08 5.95
CA ALA A 159 17.09 5.23 4.78
C ALA A 159 16.69 5.94 3.49
N LYS A 160 17.54 5.80 2.48
CA LYS A 160 17.36 6.44 1.17
C LYS A 160 17.46 5.41 0.07
N HIS A 161 16.65 5.63 -0.95
CA HIS A 161 16.68 4.84 -2.16
C HIS A 161 18.08 4.88 -2.80
N PRO A 162 18.66 3.73 -3.21
CA PRO A 162 20.07 3.63 -3.60
C PRO A 162 20.41 4.43 -4.87
N VAL A 163 19.45 4.65 -5.76
CA VAL A 163 19.65 5.40 -7.01
C VAL A 163 19.23 6.86 -6.86
N THR A 164 17.98 7.14 -6.49
CA THR A 164 17.43 8.50 -6.45
C THR A 164 17.90 9.30 -5.25
N LYS A 165 18.44 8.66 -4.21
CA LYS A 165 18.85 9.27 -2.92
C LYS A 165 17.72 9.92 -2.15
N ARG A 166 16.48 9.78 -2.58
CA ARG A 166 15.27 10.22 -1.85
C ARG A 166 15.00 9.31 -0.66
N PRO A 167 14.42 9.80 0.43
CA PRO A 167 13.86 8.93 1.47
C PRO A 167 12.87 7.93 0.86
N TYR A 168 12.87 6.69 1.32
CA TYR A 168 11.92 5.69 0.81
C TYR A 168 10.46 6.12 0.98
N THR A 169 10.13 6.81 2.06
CA THR A 169 8.77 7.35 2.31
C THR A 169 8.34 8.44 1.33
N GLU A 170 9.25 8.96 0.51
CA GLU A 170 8.96 9.89 -0.58
C GLU A 170 8.97 9.20 -1.96
N MET A 171 9.33 7.93 -2.02
CA MET A 171 9.31 7.12 -3.25
C MET A 171 7.94 6.47 -3.46
N VAL A 172 6.89 7.21 -3.17
CA VAL A 172 5.47 6.81 -3.29
C VAL A 172 4.89 7.38 -4.57
N TYR A 173 4.01 6.64 -5.22
CA TYR A 173 3.43 7.09 -6.49
C TYR A 173 2.31 8.10 -6.27
N GLN A 174 2.56 9.34 -6.65
CA GLN A 174 1.60 10.44 -6.49
C GLN A 174 0.23 10.14 -7.10
N PRO A 175 0.11 9.56 -8.33
CA PRO A 175 -1.19 9.23 -8.90
C PRO A 175 -1.97 8.22 -8.06
N MET A 176 -1.29 7.27 -7.41
CA MET A 176 -1.94 6.27 -6.56
C MET A 176 -2.35 6.84 -5.21
N LEU A 177 -1.60 7.80 -4.65
CA LEU A 177 -2.05 8.56 -3.48
C LEU A 177 -3.33 9.34 -3.76
N GLU A 178 -3.48 9.88 -4.97
CA GLU A 178 -4.70 10.56 -5.41
C GLU A 178 -5.87 9.58 -5.53
N VAL A 179 -5.66 8.38 -6.07
CA VAL A 179 -6.68 7.31 -6.11
C VAL A 179 -7.11 6.91 -4.70
N LEU A 180 -6.18 6.72 -3.76
CA LEU A 180 -6.50 6.47 -2.35
C LEU A 180 -7.37 7.59 -1.75
N GLY A 181 -6.97 8.85 -1.98
CA GLY A 181 -7.71 10.03 -1.51
C GLY A 181 -9.11 10.11 -2.13
N TYR A 182 -9.21 9.90 -3.43
CA TYR A 182 -10.46 9.93 -4.18
C TYR A 182 -11.44 8.83 -3.71
N LEU A 183 -10.97 7.61 -3.55
CA LEU A 183 -11.79 6.52 -3.03
C LEU A 183 -12.30 6.81 -1.62
N ARG A 184 -11.43 7.26 -0.70
CA ARG A 184 -11.84 7.62 0.67
C ARG A 184 -12.86 8.77 0.70
N ALA A 185 -12.67 9.80 -0.13
CA ALA A 185 -13.63 10.89 -0.28
C ALA A 185 -15.01 10.41 -0.75
N ASN A 186 -15.05 9.26 -1.43
CA ASN A 186 -16.28 8.59 -1.88
C ASN A 186 -16.71 7.43 -0.96
N GLY A 187 -16.26 7.42 0.28
CA GLY A 187 -16.70 6.50 1.33
C GLY A 187 -16.12 5.09 1.27
N PHE A 188 -15.03 4.88 0.52
CA PHE A 188 -14.34 3.59 0.53
C PHE A 188 -13.43 3.44 1.75
N LYS A 189 -13.38 2.24 2.30
CA LYS A 189 -12.27 1.79 3.15
C LYS A 189 -11.16 1.25 2.24
N THR A 190 -9.94 1.75 2.44
CA THR A 190 -8.78 1.37 1.64
C THR A 190 -7.84 0.50 2.47
N TYR A 191 -7.47 -0.66 1.95
CA TYR A 191 -6.58 -1.61 2.62
C TYR A 191 -5.32 -1.83 1.81
N VAL A 192 -4.20 -2.04 2.49
CA VAL A 192 -2.99 -2.61 1.88
C VAL A 192 -3.05 -4.12 2.01
N VAL A 193 -2.72 -4.84 0.92
CA VAL A 193 -2.65 -6.30 0.84
C VAL A 193 -1.36 -6.67 0.12
N SER A 194 -0.31 -7.03 0.86
CA SER A 194 1.04 -7.11 0.33
C SER A 194 1.78 -8.38 0.73
N GLY A 195 2.61 -8.91 -0.18
CA GLY A 195 3.58 -9.95 0.14
C GLY A 195 4.62 -9.54 1.18
N GLY A 196 4.80 -8.24 1.38
CA GLY A 196 5.66 -7.68 2.42
C GLY A 196 5.19 -7.98 3.85
N GLY A 197 6.10 -7.84 4.80
CA GLY A 197 5.81 -8.11 6.22
C GLY A 197 4.85 -7.09 6.84
N ILE A 198 3.75 -7.55 7.41
CA ILE A 198 2.73 -6.69 8.04
C ILE A 198 3.33 -5.77 9.11
N GLU A 199 4.24 -6.28 9.94
CA GLU A 199 4.89 -5.50 11.01
C GLU A 199 5.95 -4.51 10.48
N PHE A 200 6.49 -4.74 9.27
CA PHE A 200 7.34 -3.76 8.60
C PHE A 200 6.52 -2.59 8.03
N MET A 201 5.31 -2.85 7.57
CA MET A 201 4.46 -1.84 6.93
C MET A 201 3.72 -0.94 7.93
N ARG A 202 3.13 -1.51 8.98
CA ARG A 202 2.29 -0.80 9.96
C ARG A 202 2.90 0.46 10.56
N PRO A 203 4.21 0.53 10.89
CA PRO A 203 4.81 1.70 11.52
C PRO A 203 4.78 3.00 10.73
N TRP A 204 4.58 2.94 9.42
CA TRP A 204 4.72 4.11 8.55
C TRP A 204 3.56 4.33 7.58
N ILE A 205 2.76 3.32 7.28
CA ILE A 205 1.71 3.39 6.25
C ILE A 205 0.66 4.45 6.56
N GLU A 206 0.26 4.61 7.83
CA GLU A 206 -0.72 5.63 8.20
C GLU A 206 -0.22 7.04 7.90
N LEU A 207 1.04 7.34 8.26
CA LEU A 207 1.65 8.63 8.00
C LEU A 207 1.77 8.93 6.50
N VAL A 208 2.07 7.91 5.68
CA VAL A 208 2.40 8.08 4.26
C VAL A 208 1.17 7.97 3.36
N TYR A 209 0.28 7.02 3.64
CA TYR A 209 -0.90 6.75 2.81
C TYR A 209 -2.22 7.18 3.46
N GLY A 210 -2.23 7.49 4.76
CA GLY A 210 -3.46 7.71 5.52
C GLY A 210 -4.29 6.43 5.69
N ILE A 211 -3.65 5.26 5.66
CA ILE A 211 -4.27 3.96 5.89
C ILE A 211 -3.89 3.51 7.30
N PRO A 212 -4.85 3.35 8.23
CA PRO A 212 -4.55 2.97 9.60
C PRO A 212 -4.02 1.53 9.70
N PRO A 213 -3.24 1.18 10.75
CA PRO A 213 -2.55 -0.10 10.86
C PRO A 213 -3.45 -1.33 10.84
N GLU A 214 -4.71 -1.23 11.27
CA GLU A 214 -5.70 -2.31 11.19
C GLU A 214 -6.21 -2.57 9.77
N GLN A 215 -5.94 -1.67 8.83
CA GLN A 215 -6.24 -1.84 7.40
C GLN A 215 -5.02 -2.30 6.59
N VAL A 216 -4.00 -2.82 7.25
CA VAL A 216 -2.81 -3.40 6.64
C VAL A 216 -2.86 -4.91 6.79
N ILE A 217 -2.83 -5.61 5.66
CA ILE A 217 -2.73 -7.07 5.54
C ILE A 217 -1.39 -7.37 4.88
N GLY A 218 -0.67 -8.36 5.38
CA GLY A 218 0.65 -8.71 4.86
C GLY A 218 1.14 -10.03 5.41
N SER A 219 2.26 -10.49 4.87
CA SER A 219 2.92 -11.69 5.39
C SER A 219 3.32 -11.50 6.85
N SER A 220 3.23 -12.55 7.63
CA SER A 220 3.52 -12.52 9.06
C SER A 220 4.41 -13.66 9.53
N ILE A 221 5.16 -13.40 10.58
CA ILE A 221 5.82 -14.45 11.39
C ILE A 221 5.04 -14.63 12.68
N LYS A 222 5.14 -15.81 13.27
CA LYS A 222 4.44 -16.12 14.52
C LYS A 222 4.86 -15.19 15.65
N THR A 223 3.89 -14.87 16.49
CA THR A 223 4.10 -14.13 17.73
C THR A 223 3.68 -14.96 18.93
N LYS A 224 4.32 -14.71 20.07
CA LYS A 224 4.01 -15.36 21.33
C LYS A 224 3.82 -14.31 22.40
N PHE A 225 2.74 -14.45 23.17
CA PHE A 225 2.56 -13.65 24.38
C PHE A 225 3.54 -14.11 25.47
N GLU A 226 4.23 -13.16 26.09
CA GLU A 226 5.12 -13.38 27.24
C GLU A 226 4.96 -12.26 28.29
N LEU A 227 5.30 -12.59 29.52
CA LEU A 227 5.51 -11.57 30.57
C LEU A 227 7.02 -11.38 30.75
N ARG A 228 7.54 -10.22 30.38
CA ARG A 228 8.94 -9.82 30.60
C ARG A 228 8.96 -8.78 31.72
N ASP A 229 9.57 -9.10 32.86
CA ASP A 229 9.61 -8.24 34.04
C ASP A 229 8.20 -7.77 34.48
N GLY A 230 7.22 -8.68 34.41
CA GLY A 230 5.83 -8.44 34.75
C GLY A 230 5.04 -7.62 33.71
N LYS A 231 5.65 -7.26 32.57
CA LYS A 231 4.99 -6.52 31.48
C LYS A 231 4.57 -7.47 30.36
N PRO A 232 3.33 -7.37 29.86
CA PRO A 232 2.89 -8.17 28.72
C PRO A 232 3.55 -7.67 27.43
N VAL A 233 4.11 -8.60 26.66
CA VAL A 233 4.74 -8.33 25.36
C VAL A 233 4.37 -9.41 24.35
N LEU A 234 4.41 -9.07 23.07
CA LEU A 234 4.34 -10.04 21.96
C LEU A 234 5.75 -10.21 21.37
N VAL A 235 6.29 -11.41 21.48
CA VAL A 235 7.61 -11.76 20.96
C VAL A 235 7.49 -12.37 19.58
N ARG A 236 8.28 -11.90 18.64
CA ARG A 236 8.34 -12.35 17.25
C ARG A 236 9.21 -13.61 17.16
N LEU A 237 8.64 -14.69 16.64
CA LEU A 237 9.30 -15.99 16.53
C LEU A 237 9.90 -16.19 15.13
N PRO A 238 11.00 -16.97 14.99
CA PRO A 238 11.60 -17.25 13.68
C PRO A 238 10.84 -18.36 12.92
N GLU A 239 9.55 -18.16 12.75
CA GLU A 239 8.63 -19.09 12.08
C GLU A 239 7.56 -18.31 11.32
N ILE A 240 7.34 -18.68 10.05
CA ILE A 240 6.29 -18.10 9.23
C ILE A 240 4.92 -18.46 9.82
N ASP A 241 4.04 -17.48 9.88
CA ASP A 241 2.64 -17.67 10.23
C ASP A 241 1.77 -17.67 8.98
N PHE A 242 1.92 -16.64 8.13
CA PHE A 242 1.14 -16.48 6.91
C PHE A 242 1.97 -15.81 5.81
N ILE A 243 1.77 -16.21 4.55
CA ILE A 243 2.33 -15.57 3.36
C ILE A 243 1.19 -14.95 2.56
N ASP A 244 1.17 -13.62 2.48
CA ASP A 244 0.14 -12.83 1.80
C ASP A 244 0.56 -12.46 0.36
N ASP A 245 0.98 -13.45 -0.40
CA ASP A 245 1.37 -13.31 -1.80
C ASP A 245 0.58 -14.28 -2.67
N LYS A 246 0.34 -13.92 -3.92
CA LYS A 246 -0.40 -14.72 -4.91
C LYS A 246 -1.76 -15.15 -4.35
N GLU A 247 -1.99 -16.49 -4.27
CA GLU A 247 -3.21 -17.08 -3.71
C GLU A 247 -3.40 -16.75 -2.23
N GLY A 248 -2.36 -16.36 -1.51
CA GLY A 248 -2.44 -15.88 -0.14
C GLY A 248 -3.24 -14.57 -0.02
N LYS A 249 -3.13 -13.65 -0.98
CA LYS A 249 -3.81 -12.35 -0.92
C LYS A 249 -5.34 -12.46 -0.76
N PRO A 250 -6.08 -13.22 -1.58
CA PRO A 250 -7.52 -13.41 -1.33
C PRO A 250 -7.84 -14.11 -0.01
N VAL A 251 -6.96 -14.99 0.48
CA VAL A 251 -7.13 -15.63 1.80
C VAL A 251 -6.94 -14.60 2.92
N GLY A 252 -5.91 -13.77 2.84
CA GLY A 252 -5.67 -12.66 3.77
C GLY A 252 -6.84 -11.65 3.80
N ILE A 253 -7.34 -11.26 2.62
CA ILE A 253 -8.52 -10.41 2.48
C ILE A 253 -9.73 -11.03 3.19
N GLN A 254 -10.02 -12.31 2.93
CA GLN A 254 -11.16 -12.98 3.55
C GLN A 254 -11.02 -13.07 5.07
N SER A 255 -9.81 -13.35 5.56
CA SER A 255 -9.54 -13.53 6.99
C SER A 255 -9.64 -12.22 7.77
N HIS A 256 -9.18 -11.11 7.19
CA HIS A 256 -9.08 -9.81 7.90
C HIS A 256 -10.28 -8.89 7.62
N ILE A 257 -10.86 -8.95 6.42
CA ILE A 257 -11.95 -8.05 6.01
C ILE A 257 -13.31 -8.76 6.08
N GLY A 258 -13.36 -10.05 5.74
CA GLY A 258 -14.60 -10.84 5.70
C GLY A 258 -15.55 -10.46 4.58
N ARG A 259 -15.09 -9.62 3.62
CA ARG A 259 -15.86 -9.15 2.48
C ARG A 259 -14.99 -9.13 1.22
N ARG A 260 -15.60 -9.43 0.09
CA ARG A 260 -14.94 -9.30 -1.22
C ARG A 260 -14.84 -7.81 -1.60
N PRO A 261 -13.65 -7.31 -1.97
CA PRO A 261 -13.47 -5.90 -2.36
C PRO A 261 -14.26 -5.55 -3.61
N LEU A 262 -14.61 -4.28 -3.76
CA LEU A 262 -15.16 -3.71 -5.01
C LEU A 262 -14.06 -3.33 -6.01
N ALA A 263 -12.89 -2.97 -5.50
CA ALA A 263 -11.76 -2.58 -6.33
C ALA A 263 -10.46 -3.20 -5.81
N ALA A 264 -9.59 -3.60 -6.74
CA ALA A 264 -8.26 -4.10 -6.46
C ALA A 264 -7.23 -3.42 -7.38
N PHE A 265 -6.08 -3.09 -6.80
CA PHE A 265 -4.97 -2.43 -7.46
C PHE A 265 -3.68 -3.20 -7.19
N GLY A 266 -2.88 -3.44 -8.22
CA GLY A 266 -1.63 -4.18 -8.15
C GLY A 266 -0.73 -3.85 -9.33
N ASN A 267 0.40 -4.54 -9.48
CA ASN A 267 1.33 -4.31 -10.60
C ASN A 267 1.93 -5.59 -11.19
N SER A 268 1.74 -6.74 -10.54
CA SER A 268 2.46 -7.96 -10.89
C SER A 268 1.59 -9.23 -10.89
N ASP A 269 2.17 -10.35 -11.31
CA ASP A 269 1.53 -11.67 -11.22
C ASP A 269 1.23 -12.09 -9.78
N GLY A 270 1.93 -11.49 -8.78
CA GLY A 270 1.63 -11.65 -7.36
C GLY A 270 0.23 -11.18 -6.97
N ASP A 271 -0.36 -10.26 -7.77
CA ASP A 271 -1.67 -9.67 -7.51
C ASP A 271 -2.80 -10.36 -8.28
N LEU A 272 -2.47 -11.24 -9.22
CA LEU A 272 -3.44 -11.82 -10.13
C LEU A 272 -4.60 -12.50 -9.40
N ALA A 273 -4.32 -13.29 -8.37
CA ALA A 273 -5.35 -13.96 -7.58
C ALA A 273 -6.26 -12.97 -6.83
N MET A 274 -5.70 -11.86 -6.32
CA MET A 274 -6.45 -10.77 -5.70
C MET A 274 -7.39 -10.10 -6.71
N MET A 275 -6.91 -9.84 -7.93
CA MET A 275 -7.73 -9.28 -9.01
C MET A 275 -8.86 -10.23 -9.40
N GLN A 276 -8.54 -11.50 -9.64
CA GLN A 276 -9.53 -12.55 -9.96
C GLN A 276 -10.59 -12.67 -8.87
N TRP A 277 -10.16 -12.70 -7.60
CA TRP A 277 -11.07 -12.76 -6.46
C TRP A 277 -12.00 -11.54 -6.42
N THR A 278 -11.48 -10.36 -6.62
CA THR A 278 -12.27 -9.12 -6.65
C THR A 278 -13.28 -9.12 -7.79
N MET A 279 -12.83 -9.44 -9.01
CA MET A 279 -13.66 -9.39 -10.22
C MET A 279 -14.71 -10.52 -10.30
N ALA A 280 -14.55 -11.60 -9.56
CA ALA A 280 -15.55 -12.67 -9.48
C ALA A 280 -16.78 -12.34 -8.63
N GLY A 281 -16.83 -11.17 -7.99
CA GLY A 281 -18.00 -10.67 -7.27
C GLY A 281 -19.11 -10.19 -8.20
N SER A 282 -20.32 -10.08 -7.68
CA SER A 282 -21.48 -9.51 -8.40
C SER A 282 -21.41 -7.97 -8.42
N GLY A 283 -22.08 -7.36 -9.39
CA GLY A 283 -22.16 -5.90 -9.54
C GLY A 283 -20.90 -5.27 -10.15
N SER A 284 -20.84 -3.94 -10.13
CA SER A 284 -19.71 -3.18 -10.68
C SER A 284 -18.44 -3.41 -9.86
N ARG A 285 -17.35 -3.77 -10.54
CA ARG A 285 -16.04 -4.08 -9.94
C ARG A 285 -14.95 -3.43 -10.76
N LEU A 286 -13.80 -3.20 -10.11
CA LEU A 286 -12.62 -2.63 -10.73
C LEU A 286 -11.39 -3.48 -10.40
N ALA A 287 -10.65 -3.86 -11.44
CA ALA A 287 -9.27 -4.34 -11.32
C ALA A 287 -8.38 -3.40 -12.13
N LEU A 288 -7.31 -2.91 -11.53
CA LEU A 288 -6.34 -2.05 -12.18
C LEU A 288 -4.92 -2.53 -11.88
N PHE A 289 -4.14 -2.77 -12.93
CA PHE A 289 -2.71 -2.99 -12.83
C PHE A 289 -1.92 -1.74 -13.22
N VAL A 290 -0.91 -1.40 -12.43
CA VAL A 290 0.13 -0.44 -12.79
C VAL A 290 1.14 -1.16 -13.66
N HIS A 291 1.35 -0.70 -14.89
CA HIS A 291 2.37 -1.20 -15.80
C HIS A 291 3.55 -0.25 -15.85
N HIS A 292 4.69 -0.70 -15.42
CA HIS A 292 5.93 0.07 -15.33
C HIS A 292 6.57 0.18 -16.72
N THR A 293 6.40 1.33 -17.37
CA THR A 293 6.81 1.60 -18.75
C THR A 293 7.75 2.80 -18.89
N ASP A 294 8.09 3.46 -17.78
CA ASP A 294 8.79 4.74 -17.78
C ASP A 294 10.22 4.63 -17.26
N VAL A 295 11.13 4.22 -18.13
CA VAL A 295 12.55 4.11 -17.82
C VAL A 295 13.22 5.46 -17.53
N GLU A 296 12.61 6.58 -17.95
CA GLU A 296 13.21 7.92 -17.80
C GLU A 296 12.93 8.51 -16.41
N ARG A 297 11.72 8.28 -15.88
CA ARG A 297 11.26 8.87 -14.62
C ARG A 297 11.22 7.89 -13.45
N GLU A 298 11.18 6.56 -13.79
CA GLU A 298 11.13 5.46 -12.82
C GLU A 298 11.92 4.26 -13.40
N TRP A 299 11.33 3.09 -13.57
CA TRP A 299 11.86 1.91 -14.24
C TRP A 299 10.87 1.40 -15.27
N ALA A 300 11.37 0.67 -16.28
CA ALA A 300 10.53 -0.07 -17.19
C ALA A 300 10.81 -1.56 -17.03
N TYR A 301 9.80 -2.33 -16.65
CA TYR A 301 9.88 -3.77 -16.48
C TYR A 301 8.48 -4.41 -16.57
N ASP A 302 8.46 -5.68 -16.99
CA ASP A 302 7.23 -6.48 -17.09
C ASP A 302 7.54 -7.99 -17.02
N ARG A 303 7.36 -8.73 -18.12
CA ARG A 303 7.32 -10.19 -18.22
C ARG A 303 8.56 -10.91 -17.72
N THR A 304 9.74 -10.36 -17.89
CA THR A 304 11.04 -11.00 -17.62
C THR A 304 11.70 -10.48 -16.35
N SER A 305 11.05 -9.58 -15.63
CA SER A 305 11.58 -9.03 -14.39
C SER A 305 11.57 -10.09 -13.28
N HIS A 306 12.63 -10.10 -12.47
CA HIS A 306 12.67 -10.91 -11.24
C HIS A 306 11.92 -10.25 -10.08
N ILE A 307 11.71 -8.95 -10.13
CA ILE A 307 10.97 -8.14 -9.16
C ILE A 307 9.79 -7.53 -9.92
N GLY A 308 8.57 -7.73 -9.43
CA GLY A 308 7.37 -7.19 -10.07
C GLY A 308 7.08 -7.82 -11.44
N GLN A 309 7.31 -9.13 -11.61
CA GLN A 309 7.00 -9.80 -12.87
C GLN A 309 5.53 -9.63 -13.24
N PHE A 310 5.27 -9.08 -14.43
CA PHE A 310 3.92 -8.85 -14.94
C PHE A 310 3.75 -9.52 -16.30
N ASP A 311 3.46 -10.81 -16.28
CA ASP A 311 3.34 -11.68 -17.45
C ASP A 311 1.92 -12.23 -17.61
N LYS A 312 1.52 -13.17 -16.74
CA LYS A 312 0.18 -13.76 -16.77
C LYS A 312 -0.90 -12.74 -16.44
N GLY A 313 -0.64 -11.88 -15.46
CA GLY A 313 -1.54 -10.79 -15.09
C GLY A 313 -1.79 -9.82 -16.23
N LEU A 314 -0.74 -9.50 -17.02
CA LEU A 314 -0.85 -8.64 -18.19
C LEU A 314 -1.73 -9.25 -19.28
N ASP A 315 -1.56 -10.56 -19.56
CA ASP A 315 -2.36 -11.24 -20.56
C ASP A 315 -3.82 -11.38 -20.13
N GLU A 316 -4.07 -11.73 -18.87
CA GLU A 316 -5.42 -11.85 -18.35
C GLU A 316 -6.13 -10.49 -18.27
N ALA A 317 -5.44 -9.44 -17.83
CA ALA A 317 -6.00 -8.08 -17.80
C ALA A 317 -6.44 -7.62 -19.19
N ARG A 318 -5.61 -7.87 -20.22
CA ARG A 318 -5.94 -7.57 -21.62
C ARG A 318 -7.14 -8.40 -22.11
N ALA A 319 -7.14 -9.67 -21.82
CA ALA A 319 -8.21 -10.59 -22.26
C ALA A 319 -9.56 -10.26 -21.61
N LYS A 320 -9.56 -9.79 -20.36
CA LYS A 320 -10.77 -9.46 -19.60
C LYS A 320 -11.15 -7.98 -19.62
N GLY A 321 -10.38 -7.14 -20.29
CA GLY A 321 -10.62 -5.70 -20.34
C GLY A 321 -10.45 -5.01 -18.99
N TRP A 322 -9.59 -5.52 -18.10
CA TRP A 322 -9.23 -4.84 -16.85
C TRP A 322 -8.38 -3.61 -17.16
N LEU A 323 -8.40 -2.63 -16.27
CA LEU A 323 -7.61 -1.43 -16.48
C LEU A 323 -6.10 -1.72 -16.31
N ILE A 324 -5.32 -1.15 -17.22
CA ILE A 324 -3.87 -1.17 -17.17
C ILE A 324 -3.40 0.28 -17.25
N ALA A 325 -2.90 0.79 -16.14
CA ALA A 325 -2.30 2.12 -16.07
C ALA A 325 -0.87 2.05 -16.61
N ASP A 326 -0.66 2.54 -17.82
CA ASP A 326 0.66 2.70 -18.40
C ASP A 326 1.35 3.91 -17.77
N MET A 327 2.38 3.67 -16.97
CA MET A 327 3.01 4.71 -16.16
C MET A 327 3.51 5.90 -17.00
N LYS A 328 4.11 5.64 -18.18
CA LYS A 328 4.64 6.69 -19.05
C LYS A 328 3.52 7.51 -19.70
N ARG A 329 2.45 6.87 -20.13
CA ARG A 329 1.35 7.51 -20.85
C ARG A 329 0.33 8.14 -19.91
N ASP A 330 -0.05 7.43 -18.84
CA ASP A 330 -1.23 7.78 -18.04
C ASP A 330 -0.89 8.69 -16.86
N TRP A 331 0.39 8.81 -16.46
CA TRP A 331 0.82 9.62 -15.33
C TRP A 331 1.59 10.87 -15.73
N LYS A 332 1.16 12.04 -15.27
CA LYS A 332 1.88 13.32 -15.42
C LYS A 332 3.06 13.40 -14.47
N THR A 333 2.87 12.92 -13.26
CA THR A 333 3.83 12.96 -12.15
C THR A 333 4.00 11.56 -11.61
N ILE A 334 5.22 11.12 -11.32
CA ILE A 334 5.49 9.82 -10.69
C ILE A 334 5.48 9.97 -9.16
N TYR A 335 6.38 10.78 -8.63
CA TYR A 335 6.56 10.97 -7.20
C TYR A 335 6.10 12.36 -6.76
N PRO A 336 5.63 12.52 -5.52
CA PRO A 336 5.32 13.85 -4.99
C PRO A 336 6.57 14.74 -4.99
N PRO A 337 6.40 16.08 -4.96
CA PRO A 337 7.52 17.00 -4.73
C PRO A 337 8.28 16.62 -3.46
N GLN A 338 9.62 16.72 -3.49
CA GLN A 338 10.41 16.45 -2.31
C GLN A 338 10.00 17.39 -1.16
N LYS A 339 9.68 16.77 -0.02
CA LYS A 339 9.36 17.49 1.22
C LYS A 339 10.51 17.30 2.21
N THR A 340 10.66 18.23 3.13
CA THR A 340 11.47 18.02 4.33
C THR A 340 10.88 16.83 5.10
N SER A 341 11.71 15.89 5.55
CA SER A 341 11.32 14.59 6.16
C SER A 341 9.99 14.61 6.93
N LEU A 342 9.08 13.70 6.58
CA LEU A 342 7.76 13.56 7.23
C LEU A 342 7.83 12.83 8.57
N LEU A 343 8.89 12.04 8.79
CA LEU A 343 9.01 11.25 10.03
C LEU A 343 9.60 12.11 11.14
N PRO A 344 8.98 12.11 12.34
CA PRO A 344 9.58 12.74 13.50
C PRO A 344 10.92 12.06 13.82
N ALA A 345 11.89 12.83 14.27
CA ALA A 345 13.16 12.27 14.76
C ALA A 345 12.85 11.25 15.85
N ALA A 346 13.20 9.99 15.62
CA ALA A 346 12.96 8.94 16.60
C ALA A 346 13.71 9.31 17.89
N PRO A 347 13.08 9.14 19.07
CA PRO A 347 13.79 9.30 20.32
C PRO A 347 14.99 8.35 20.34
N ALA A 348 16.16 8.83 20.70
CA ALA A 348 17.37 8.03 20.78
C ALA A 348 17.12 6.85 21.74
N ILE A 349 17.05 5.64 21.20
CA ILE A 349 16.99 4.43 22.00
C ILE A 349 18.36 4.31 22.66
N LYS A 350 18.44 4.55 23.99
CA LYS A 350 19.63 4.20 24.74
C LYS A 350 19.83 2.70 24.58
N PRO A 351 21.04 2.23 24.19
CA PRO A 351 21.30 0.81 24.18
C PRO A 351 21.01 0.28 25.59
N ALA A 352 20.18 -0.75 25.68
CA ALA A 352 19.97 -1.46 26.95
C ALA A 352 21.36 -1.92 27.41
N CYS A 353 21.82 -1.38 28.54
CA CYS A 353 23.00 -1.89 29.21
C CYS A 353 22.78 -3.37 29.48
N CYS A 354 23.54 -4.23 28.83
CA CYS A 354 23.65 -5.63 29.20
C CYS A 354 24.31 -5.68 30.58
N ASP A 355 23.53 -5.69 31.64
CA ASP A 355 24.03 -6.17 32.91
C ASP A 355 24.31 -7.68 32.76
N ALA A 356 25.58 -7.96 32.62
CA ALA A 356 26.11 -9.29 32.56
C ALA A 356 25.94 -9.99 33.92
N ALA A 357 24.77 -10.65 34.11
CA ALA A 357 24.61 -11.69 35.10
C ALA A 357 24.89 -13.04 34.41
N GLY A 358 26.02 -13.67 34.76
CA GLY A 358 26.48 -14.90 34.16
C GLY A 358 25.51 -16.05 34.28
N GLY A 359 24.94 -16.46 33.16
CA GLY A 359 24.18 -17.68 33.00
C GLY A 359 24.80 -18.48 31.85
N ARG A 360 25.43 -19.60 32.15
CA ARG A 360 25.98 -20.55 31.20
C ARG A 360 24.91 -20.94 30.17
N ALA A 361 25.06 -20.49 28.93
CA ALA A 361 24.31 -21.01 27.80
C ALA A 361 24.89 -22.38 27.42
N GLY A 362 24.17 -23.42 27.81
CA GLY A 362 24.44 -24.78 27.33
C GLY A 362 24.09 -24.91 25.84
N LEU A 363 25.10 -25.21 25.07
CA LEU A 363 25.08 -25.52 23.65
C LEU A 363 24.19 -26.76 23.40
N LEU A 364 23.05 -26.60 22.80
CA LEU A 364 22.24 -27.69 22.23
C LEU A 364 22.25 -27.57 20.70
N ALA A 365 23.38 -28.04 20.13
CA ALA A 365 23.40 -28.49 18.75
C ALA A 365 22.69 -29.84 18.70
N ARG A 366 21.41 -29.90 18.40
CA ARG A 366 20.72 -31.13 18.02
C ARG A 366 20.67 -31.21 16.49
N THR A 367 21.51 -32.09 15.98
CA THR A 367 21.44 -32.66 14.63
C THR A 367 20.05 -33.26 14.41
N LEU A 368 19.28 -32.69 13.51
CA LEU A 368 18.03 -33.28 12.98
C LEU A 368 18.43 -34.30 11.90
N THR A 369 18.63 -35.57 12.30
CA THR A 369 18.58 -36.73 11.42
C THR A 369 17.13 -37.17 11.34
N THR A 370 16.40 -36.81 10.28
CA THR A 370 15.11 -37.41 9.97
C THR A 370 15.32 -38.66 9.12
N THR A 371 15.08 -39.80 9.72
CA THR A 371 14.90 -41.07 9.01
C THR A 371 13.46 -41.11 8.46
N PRO A 372 13.21 -41.43 7.18
CA PRO A 372 11.86 -41.55 6.68
C PRO A 372 11.25 -42.89 7.12
N THR A 373 10.08 -42.83 7.73
CA THR A 373 9.25 -43.99 8.04
C THR A 373 8.54 -44.44 6.76
N PRO A 374 8.49 -45.72 6.41
CA PRO A 374 7.80 -46.20 5.22
C PRO A 374 6.26 -46.19 5.40
N VAL A 375 5.59 -45.64 4.44
CA VAL A 375 4.13 -45.69 4.30
C VAL A 375 3.72 -47.10 3.90
N ALA A 376 2.86 -47.74 4.70
CA ALA A 376 2.23 -49.02 4.39
C ALA A 376 1.13 -48.83 3.34
N SER A 377 1.20 -49.58 2.28
CA SER A 377 0.19 -49.71 1.27
C SER A 377 -1.01 -50.52 1.79
N PRO A 378 -2.27 -50.18 1.45
CA PRO A 378 -3.39 -51.05 1.67
C PRO A 378 -3.47 -52.13 0.56
N SER A 379 -3.58 -53.37 0.96
CA SER A 379 -3.93 -54.55 0.10
C SER A 379 -5.42 -54.90 0.24
N PRO A 380 -5.93 -55.76 -0.58
CA PRO A 380 -6.96 -55.55 -1.62
C PRO A 380 -8.40 -55.59 -1.12
#